data_ffaa3e08670c3e991d9809df591f3656
#
_entry.id   ffaa3e08670c3e991d9809df591f3656
#
_cell.length_a   1.000
_cell.length_b   1.000
_cell.length_c   1.000
_cell.angle_alpha   90.00
_cell.angle_beta   90.00
_cell.angle_gamma   90.00
#
_symmetry.space_group_name_H-M   'P 1'
#
loop_
_entity.id
_entity.type
_entity.pdbx_description
1 polymer ?
#
loop_
_entity_poly.entity_id
_entity_poly.type
_entity_poly.pdbx_seq_one_letter_code
_entity_poly.pdbx_strand_id
1 'polypeptide(L)'
;MIDWIKNKLAFALFFFSCLGIAFGYGMAVVQLHWFPYDVLQDAAQAGLDWSRNWKAYAETEPVKNLRPRKQDGQGVTACDETKTQPGVTFLSGVWKSGDDWNLGLKLIDPASKVLHEWRADPKKIWQEFPHIDHQKGWWHDMFRTHIHGATLLPGGDVVFSFDFLGLVRMNAYGGVIWELPQRTHHTVHPSADGLLWVPSRKWVDQKNARHLGLNPPYAEETVLQVSTDGKVLREISVLDVIYSSGYEGILFASKYEPAMRTGSDADFMHLNDVEVLEVSMAAAFPMFEAGDIMVSLRNINTVLVIDGKTEKIKWSLTNAFVRQHDPDFTKDGFITVFDNRREGWDTVEPKEFGGSRIVKIDPATKAVTKLYPTKSEQKFFSNILGKHQHLANGNMLLSEAEFGRALEVTPSGETVWSYINRCDETRTAFLEQATRYPASFAEFSKSACR
;
A
#
# COMPACT_ATOMS: atom_id res chain seq x y z
N MET A 1 -5.66 75.50 -9.30
CA MET A 1 -4.48 74.69 -8.87
C MET A 1 -4.80 73.85 -7.64
N ILE A 2 -5.40 74.42 -6.59
CA ILE A 2 -5.69 73.69 -5.32
C ILE A 2 -6.69 72.52 -5.55
N ASP A 3 -7.76 72.70 -6.33
CA ASP A 3 -8.73 71.66 -6.58
C ASP A 3 -8.17 70.50 -7.43
N TRP A 4 -7.26 70.78 -8.34
CA TRP A 4 -6.57 69.76 -9.12
C TRP A 4 -5.65 68.89 -8.24
N ILE A 5 -4.95 69.52 -7.27
CA ILE A 5 -4.12 68.80 -6.29
C ILE A 5 -4.96 67.93 -5.36
N LYS A 6 -6.10 68.46 -4.87
CA LYS A 6 -7.06 67.71 -4.03
C LYS A 6 -7.59 66.48 -4.75
N ASN A 7 -8.02 66.63 -6.02
CA ASN A 7 -8.54 65.51 -6.81
C ASN A 7 -7.48 64.42 -7.08
N LYS A 8 -6.24 64.83 -7.36
CA LYS A 8 -5.14 63.85 -7.50
C LYS A 8 -4.79 63.15 -6.17
N LEU A 9 -4.80 63.88 -5.05
CA LEU A 9 -4.57 63.29 -3.73
C LEU A 9 -5.71 62.33 -3.36
N ALA A 10 -6.96 62.69 -3.60
CA ALA A 10 -8.12 61.84 -3.37
C ALA A 10 -8.07 60.55 -4.25
N PHE A 11 -7.70 60.68 -5.51
CA PHE A 11 -7.49 59.54 -6.40
C PHE A 11 -6.35 58.60 -5.91
N ALA A 12 -5.21 59.21 -5.53
CA ALA A 12 -4.09 58.44 -4.99
C ALA A 12 -4.46 57.70 -3.71
N LEU A 13 -5.14 58.37 -2.77
CA LEU A 13 -5.64 57.77 -1.53
C LEU A 13 -6.63 56.59 -1.82
N PHE A 14 -7.57 56.83 -2.73
CA PHE A 14 -8.50 55.78 -3.14
C PHE A 14 -7.77 54.56 -3.75
N PHE A 15 -6.81 54.82 -4.66
CA PHE A 15 -6.04 53.76 -5.30
C PHE A 15 -5.23 52.94 -4.29
N PHE A 16 -4.48 53.63 -3.37
CA PHE A 16 -3.74 52.94 -2.32
C PHE A 16 -4.63 52.21 -1.32
N SER A 17 -5.81 52.75 -1.03
CA SER A 17 -6.79 52.05 -0.19
C SER A 17 -7.31 50.75 -0.84
N CYS A 18 -7.61 50.81 -2.14
CA CYS A 18 -7.98 49.60 -2.91
C CYS A 18 -6.86 48.56 -2.93
N LEU A 19 -5.59 49.01 -3.14
CA LEU A 19 -4.44 48.11 -3.06
C LEU A 19 -4.28 47.51 -1.66
N GLY A 20 -4.44 48.31 -0.61
CA GLY A 20 -4.39 47.84 0.77
C GLY A 20 -5.47 46.82 1.10
N ILE A 21 -6.70 47.06 0.64
CA ILE A 21 -7.82 46.12 0.80
C ILE A 21 -7.53 44.82 0.03
N ALA A 22 -7.08 44.94 -1.24
CA ALA A 22 -6.74 43.75 -2.05
C ALA A 22 -5.61 42.95 -1.43
N PHE A 23 -4.58 43.59 -0.91
CA PHE A 23 -3.50 42.94 -0.19
C PHE A 23 -3.98 42.26 1.10
N GLY A 24 -4.76 42.97 1.92
CA GLY A 24 -5.35 42.42 3.14
C GLY A 24 -6.25 41.23 2.87
N TYR A 25 -7.07 41.34 1.81
CA TYR A 25 -7.89 40.20 1.36
C TYR A 25 -7.02 39.01 0.90
N GLY A 26 -5.98 39.29 0.11
CA GLY A 26 -5.03 38.21 -0.31
C GLY A 26 -4.36 37.53 0.90
N MET A 27 -3.98 38.29 1.91
CA MET A 27 -3.47 37.73 3.16
C MET A 27 -4.54 36.87 3.88
N ALA A 28 -5.78 37.36 3.95
CA ALA A 28 -6.89 36.60 4.57
C ALA A 28 -7.20 35.31 3.80
N VAL A 29 -7.15 35.36 2.46
CA VAL A 29 -7.28 34.17 1.60
C VAL A 29 -6.26 33.10 2.01
N VAL A 30 -4.99 33.47 2.17
CA VAL A 30 -3.91 32.51 2.51
C VAL A 30 -3.95 32.09 3.98
N GLN A 31 -4.15 33.02 4.91
CA GLN A 31 -4.07 32.75 6.37
C GLN A 31 -5.35 32.10 6.92
N LEU A 32 -6.49 32.51 6.42
CA LEU A 32 -7.81 32.10 6.93
C LEU A 32 -8.52 31.12 5.98
N HIS A 33 -7.87 30.72 4.89
CA HIS A 33 -8.44 29.86 3.86
C HIS A 33 -9.79 30.39 3.31
N TRP A 34 -9.88 31.72 3.11
CA TRP A 34 -11.08 32.32 2.53
C TRP A 34 -11.15 32.03 1.02
N PHE A 35 -12.35 32.11 0.47
CA PHE A 35 -12.52 32.03 -0.97
C PHE A 35 -11.62 33.05 -1.69
N PRO A 36 -10.87 32.68 -2.75
CA PRO A 36 -10.90 31.42 -3.49
C PRO A 36 -9.74 30.42 -3.16
N TYR A 37 -9.26 30.37 -1.90
CA TYR A 37 -8.08 29.57 -1.49
C TYR A 37 -8.14 28.12 -1.98
N ASP A 38 -9.22 27.40 -1.65
CA ASP A 38 -9.35 25.98 -2.00
C ASP A 38 -9.36 25.79 -3.52
N VAL A 39 -10.09 26.66 -4.24
CA VAL A 39 -10.15 26.63 -5.71
C VAL A 39 -8.76 26.81 -6.35
N LEU A 40 -7.95 27.75 -5.80
CA LEU A 40 -6.60 28.01 -6.30
C LEU A 40 -5.64 26.86 -5.95
N GLN A 41 -5.78 26.29 -4.76
CA GLN A 41 -5.00 25.15 -4.34
C GLN A 41 -5.32 23.92 -5.18
N ASP A 42 -6.59 23.62 -5.37
CA ASP A 42 -7.03 22.49 -6.20
C ASP A 42 -6.58 22.65 -7.66
N ALA A 43 -6.71 23.85 -8.22
CA ALA A 43 -6.23 24.13 -9.57
C ALA A 43 -4.70 24.01 -9.69
N ALA A 44 -3.96 24.48 -8.69
CA ALA A 44 -2.51 24.36 -8.67
C ALA A 44 -2.07 22.88 -8.52
N GLN A 45 -2.71 22.14 -7.63
CA GLN A 45 -2.45 20.70 -7.45
C GLN A 45 -2.78 19.90 -8.72
N ALA A 46 -3.94 20.17 -9.34
CA ALA A 46 -4.32 19.52 -10.59
C ALA A 46 -3.32 19.85 -11.73
N GLY A 47 -2.88 21.10 -11.82
CA GLY A 47 -1.86 21.51 -12.80
C GLY A 47 -0.51 20.83 -12.58
N LEU A 48 -0.07 20.72 -11.32
CA LEU A 48 1.17 20.02 -10.96
C LEU A 48 1.06 18.51 -11.22
N ASP A 49 -0.07 17.90 -10.85
CA ASP A 49 -0.29 16.47 -11.10
C ASP A 49 -0.33 16.19 -12.60
N TRP A 50 -1.03 17.01 -13.38
CA TRP A 50 -1.05 16.88 -14.83
C TRP A 50 0.35 17.03 -15.44
N SER A 51 1.11 18.04 -15.02
CA SER A 51 2.46 18.28 -15.54
C SER A 51 3.44 17.13 -15.28
N ARG A 52 3.28 16.45 -14.15
CA ARG A 52 4.12 15.30 -13.76
C ARG A 52 3.66 13.99 -14.38
N ASN A 53 2.36 13.83 -14.57
CA ASN A 53 1.74 12.56 -14.92
C ASN A 53 1.01 12.57 -16.29
N TRP A 54 1.27 13.57 -17.14
CA TRP A 54 0.54 13.73 -18.42
C TRP A 54 0.61 12.48 -19.31
N LYS A 55 1.71 11.72 -19.27
CA LYS A 55 1.84 10.47 -20.03
C LYS A 55 0.91 9.37 -19.52
N ALA A 56 0.65 9.33 -18.21
CA ALA A 56 -0.35 8.42 -17.66
C ALA A 56 -1.77 8.85 -18.05
N TYR A 57 -2.04 10.16 -18.05
CA TYR A 57 -3.32 10.70 -18.54
C TYR A 57 -3.54 10.44 -20.04
N ALA A 58 -2.46 10.46 -20.82
CA ALA A 58 -2.50 10.11 -22.25
C ALA A 58 -2.47 8.58 -22.49
N GLU A 59 -2.51 7.77 -21.45
CA GLU A 59 -2.44 6.30 -21.50
C GLU A 59 -1.23 5.77 -22.29
N THR A 60 -0.08 6.46 -22.18
CA THR A 60 1.15 6.09 -22.90
C THR A 60 2.21 5.47 -21.99
N GLU A 61 2.23 5.82 -20.71
CA GLU A 61 3.24 5.32 -19.76
C GLU A 61 2.74 5.38 -18.30
N PRO A 62 2.92 4.31 -17.49
CA PRO A 62 2.49 4.27 -16.08
C PRO A 62 3.50 5.00 -15.18
N VAL A 63 3.68 6.30 -15.38
CA VAL A 63 4.76 7.11 -14.75
C VAL A 63 4.73 7.06 -13.22
N LYS A 64 3.56 6.85 -12.60
CA LYS A 64 3.43 6.72 -11.14
C LYS A 64 4.12 5.45 -10.62
N ASN A 65 4.21 4.42 -11.46
CA ASN A 65 4.77 3.11 -11.12
C ASN A 65 6.22 2.94 -11.61
N LEU A 66 6.88 4.02 -11.98
CA LEU A 66 8.26 3.99 -12.47
C LEU A 66 9.19 4.75 -11.52
N ARG A 67 10.39 4.22 -11.34
CA ARG A 67 11.44 4.88 -10.55
C ARG A 67 12.79 4.85 -11.26
N PRO A 68 13.66 5.82 -10.97
CA PRO A 68 15.05 5.74 -11.39
C PRO A 68 15.70 4.43 -10.92
N ARG A 69 16.40 3.78 -11.80
CA ARG A 69 17.12 2.53 -11.53
C ARG A 69 18.20 2.75 -10.47
N LYS A 70 18.24 1.90 -9.46
CA LYS A 70 19.26 1.89 -8.40
C LYS A 70 20.21 0.69 -8.48
N GLN A 71 19.80 -0.38 -9.12
CA GLN A 71 20.56 -1.62 -9.27
C GLN A 71 20.77 -1.97 -10.75
N ASP A 72 21.87 -2.67 -11.05
CA ASP A 72 22.15 -3.19 -12.36
C ASP A 72 21.49 -4.55 -12.61
N GLY A 73 21.24 -4.87 -13.88
CA GLY A 73 20.63 -6.13 -14.28
C GLY A 73 19.16 -6.06 -14.64
N GLN A 74 18.60 -7.20 -15.00
CA GLN A 74 17.20 -7.42 -15.34
C GLN A 74 16.84 -8.90 -15.11
N GLY A 75 15.64 -9.19 -14.63
CA GLY A 75 15.26 -10.56 -14.27
C GLY A 75 16.06 -11.04 -13.06
N VAL A 76 16.33 -12.33 -12.99
CA VAL A 76 17.16 -12.89 -11.91
C VAL A 76 18.62 -12.49 -12.14
N THR A 77 19.20 -11.77 -11.19
CA THR A 77 20.56 -11.22 -11.24
C THR A 77 21.54 -11.92 -10.31
N ALA A 78 21.04 -12.69 -9.36
CA ALA A 78 21.81 -13.56 -8.48
C ALA A 78 20.98 -14.80 -8.15
N CYS A 79 21.62 -15.98 -8.14
CA CYS A 79 20.99 -17.24 -7.74
C CYS A 79 22.05 -18.22 -7.28
N ASP A 80 22.15 -18.45 -5.96
CA ASP A 80 22.91 -19.56 -5.38
C ASP A 80 21.94 -20.71 -5.11
N GLU A 81 21.84 -21.65 -6.05
CA GLU A 81 20.90 -22.77 -5.98
C GLU A 81 21.08 -23.65 -4.73
N THR A 82 22.24 -23.62 -4.10
CA THR A 82 22.51 -24.43 -2.89
C THR A 82 21.94 -23.80 -1.63
N LYS A 83 21.64 -22.50 -1.65
CA LYS A 83 21.14 -21.73 -0.52
C LYS A 83 19.74 -21.15 -0.74
N THR A 84 19.33 -20.98 -2.00
CA THR A 84 18.02 -20.44 -2.35
C THR A 84 16.90 -21.44 -2.02
N GLN A 85 15.80 -20.96 -1.45
CA GLN A 85 14.61 -21.80 -1.23
C GLN A 85 14.09 -22.34 -2.57
N PRO A 86 14.02 -23.67 -2.74
CA PRO A 86 13.43 -24.25 -3.95
C PRO A 86 11.97 -23.85 -4.14
N GLY A 87 11.55 -23.69 -5.40
CA GLY A 87 10.16 -23.37 -5.73
C GLY A 87 10.03 -22.45 -6.93
N VAL A 88 8.88 -21.84 -7.06
CA VAL A 88 8.56 -20.83 -8.08
C VAL A 88 8.24 -19.51 -7.40
N THR A 89 8.53 -18.40 -8.06
CA THR A 89 8.29 -17.08 -7.50
C THR A 89 7.11 -16.43 -8.22
N PHE A 90 6.10 -16.09 -7.46
CA PHE A 90 4.96 -15.32 -7.90
C PHE A 90 5.24 -13.84 -7.71
N LEU A 91 5.06 -13.05 -8.75
CA LEU A 91 5.36 -11.63 -8.79
C LEU A 91 4.11 -10.85 -9.18
N SER A 92 3.82 -9.76 -8.50
CA SER A 92 2.86 -8.76 -8.97
C SER A 92 3.57 -7.45 -9.29
N GLY A 93 3.15 -6.77 -10.37
CA GLY A 93 3.81 -5.53 -10.75
C GLY A 93 3.34 -4.96 -12.07
N VAL A 94 4.11 -3.99 -12.54
CA VAL A 94 3.94 -3.35 -13.85
C VAL A 94 5.08 -3.81 -14.76
N TRP A 95 4.73 -4.28 -15.93
CA TRP A 95 5.66 -4.91 -16.86
C TRP A 95 5.71 -4.17 -18.18
N LYS A 96 6.91 -4.02 -18.76
CA LYS A 96 7.11 -3.53 -20.11
C LYS A 96 7.45 -4.69 -21.05
N SER A 97 6.77 -4.78 -22.18
CA SER A 97 7.04 -5.76 -23.24
C SER A 97 7.05 -5.06 -24.61
N GLY A 98 8.24 -4.80 -25.12
CA GLY A 98 8.39 -3.90 -26.29
C GLY A 98 7.95 -2.48 -25.94
N ASP A 99 6.99 -1.94 -26.69
CA ASP A 99 6.39 -0.63 -26.42
C ASP A 99 5.14 -0.71 -25.55
N ASP A 100 4.64 -1.91 -25.27
CA ASP A 100 3.44 -2.14 -24.49
C ASP A 100 3.73 -2.21 -22.98
N TRP A 101 2.77 -1.72 -22.19
CA TRP A 101 2.73 -1.85 -20.74
C TRP A 101 1.65 -2.84 -20.32
N ASN A 102 1.97 -3.66 -19.34
CA ASN A 102 1.04 -4.63 -18.76
C ASN A 102 1.04 -4.48 -17.24
N LEU A 103 -0.13 -4.38 -16.68
CA LEU A 103 -0.38 -4.58 -15.26
C LEU A 103 -0.76 -6.05 -15.07
N GLY A 104 -0.13 -6.73 -14.12
CA GLY A 104 -0.45 -8.15 -13.96
C GLY A 104 0.43 -8.92 -13.00
N LEU A 105 0.36 -10.22 -13.12
CA LEU A 105 1.00 -11.19 -12.27
C LEU A 105 1.85 -12.13 -13.12
N LYS A 106 2.99 -12.56 -12.58
CA LYS A 106 3.88 -13.53 -13.25
C LYS A 106 4.26 -14.63 -12.29
N LEU A 107 4.38 -15.82 -12.82
CA LEU A 107 5.01 -16.94 -12.15
C LEU A 107 6.32 -17.25 -12.87
N ILE A 108 7.43 -17.21 -12.16
CA ILE A 108 8.76 -17.45 -12.71
C ILE A 108 9.44 -18.63 -12.00
N ASP A 109 10.33 -19.30 -12.73
CA ASP A 109 11.27 -20.25 -12.14
C ASP A 109 12.48 -19.53 -11.48
N PRO A 110 13.36 -20.23 -10.76
CA PRO A 110 14.54 -19.64 -10.15
C PRO A 110 15.49 -18.95 -11.14
N ALA A 111 15.46 -19.31 -12.42
CA ALA A 111 16.31 -18.76 -13.48
C ALA A 111 15.65 -17.59 -14.24
N SER A 112 14.50 -17.07 -13.76
CA SER A 112 13.76 -15.96 -14.39
C SER A 112 12.90 -16.34 -15.61
N LYS A 113 12.81 -17.62 -15.96
CA LYS A 113 11.91 -18.04 -17.02
C LYS A 113 10.46 -17.84 -16.57
N VAL A 114 9.70 -17.10 -17.35
CA VAL A 114 8.26 -16.94 -17.10
C VAL A 114 7.56 -18.25 -17.41
N LEU A 115 6.94 -18.82 -16.39
CA LEU A 115 6.16 -20.06 -16.48
C LEU A 115 4.69 -19.76 -16.80
N HIS A 116 4.19 -18.64 -16.29
CA HIS A 116 2.83 -18.19 -16.56
C HIS A 116 2.69 -16.67 -16.32
N GLU A 117 1.69 -16.06 -17.00
CA GLU A 117 1.39 -14.63 -16.88
C GLU A 117 -0.12 -14.41 -16.87
N TRP A 118 -0.62 -13.63 -15.90
CA TRP A 118 -1.99 -13.12 -15.87
C TRP A 118 -1.95 -11.64 -16.13
N ARG A 119 -2.66 -11.19 -17.17
CA ARG A 119 -2.81 -9.77 -17.50
C ARG A 119 -4.08 -9.24 -16.89
N ALA A 120 -3.97 -8.17 -16.14
CA ALA A 120 -5.08 -7.55 -15.47
C ALA A 120 -5.32 -6.14 -16.03
N ASP A 121 -6.46 -5.97 -16.67
CA ASP A 121 -6.89 -4.68 -17.21
C ASP A 121 -8.21 -4.30 -16.54
N PRO A 122 -8.23 -3.27 -15.67
CA PRO A 122 -9.43 -2.90 -14.95
C PRO A 122 -10.58 -2.49 -15.87
N LYS A 123 -10.31 -1.89 -17.03
CA LYS A 123 -11.36 -1.51 -18.02
C LYS A 123 -11.99 -2.72 -18.69
N LYS A 124 -11.31 -3.85 -18.77
CA LYS A 124 -11.88 -5.11 -19.30
C LYS A 124 -12.65 -5.89 -18.25
N ILE A 125 -12.29 -5.71 -16.97
CA ILE A 125 -12.97 -6.38 -15.85
C ILE A 125 -14.25 -5.64 -15.52
N TRP A 126 -14.20 -4.33 -15.35
CA TRP A 126 -15.38 -3.50 -15.09
C TRP A 126 -15.62 -2.54 -16.25
N GLN A 127 -16.77 -2.65 -16.89
CA GLN A 127 -17.20 -1.71 -17.94
C GLN A 127 -17.57 -0.36 -17.33
N GLU A 128 -18.12 -0.37 -16.12
CA GLU A 128 -18.49 0.79 -15.33
C GLU A 128 -18.00 0.62 -13.89
N PHE A 129 -17.77 1.73 -13.19
CA PHE A 129 -17.28 1.76 -11.81
C PHE A 129 -18.30 2.46 -10.89
N PRO A 130 -19.53 1.93 -10.73
CA PRO A 130 -20.58 2.59 -9.96
C PRO A 130 -20.25 2.71 -8.45
N HIS A 131 -19.35 1.87 -7.96
CA HIS A 131 -18.86 1.86 -6.58
C HIS A 131 -17.74 2.88 -6.32
N ILE A 132 -17.27 3.58 -7.36
CA ILE A 132 -16.22 4.59 -7.27
C ILE A 132 -16.82 5.96 -7.40
N ASP A 133 -16.53 6.82 -6.45
CA ASP A 133 -16.93 8.23 -6.52
C ASP A 133 -16.01 9.00 -7.47
N HIS A 134 -16.49 9.27 -8.68
CA HIS A 134 -15.74 9.97 -9.72
C HIS A 134 -15.35 11.41 -9.34
N GLN A 135 -16.06 12.03 -8.40
CA GLN A 135 -15.76 13.41 -7.95
C GLN A 135 -14.47 13.48 -7.11
N LYS A 136 -13.98 12.35 -6.61
CA LYS A 136 -12.81 12.27 -5.72
C LYS A 136 -11.51 11.85 -6.42
N GLY A 137 -11.45 11.94 -7.75
CA GLY A 137 -10.20 11.82 -8.51
C GLY A 137 -9.57 10.42 -8.54
N TRP A 138 -10.37 9.36 -8.41
CA TRP A 138 -9.89 7.98 -8.49
C TRP A 138 -9.58 7.55 -9.92
N TRP A 139 -8.55 6.75 -10.07
CA TRP A 139 -7.97 6.36 -11.34
C TRP A 139 -8.43 4.96 -11.73
N HIS A 140 -9.02 4.80 -12.92
CA HIS A 140 -9.68 3.55 -13.35
C HIS A 140 -8.98 2.87 -14.53
N ASP A 141 -7.74 3.22 -14.81
CA ASP A 141 -7.00 2.64 -15.91
C ASP A 141 -5.66 2.06 -15.47
N MET A 142 -5.09 1.17 -16.30
CA MET A 142 -3.84 0.48 -16.02
C MET A 142 -2.62 1.39 -15.89
N PHE A 143 -2.69 2.64 -16.33
CA PHE A 143 -1.58 3.59 -16.25
C PHE A 143 -1.55 4.34 -14.92
N ARG A 144 -2.61 4.30 -14.16
CA ARG A 144 -2.79 5.08 -12.93
C ARG A 144 -3.14 4.25 -11.70
N THR A 145 -3.48 2.96 -11.89
CA THR A 145 -3.69 1.98 -10.83
C THR A 145 -2.56 0.95 -10.79
N HIS A 146 -2.59 0.07 -9.82
CA HIS A 146 -1.70 -1.09 -9.70
C HIS A 146 -2.41 -2.22 -8.94
N ILE A 147 -1.85 -3.42 -9.01
CA ILE A 147 -2.27 -4.54 -8.18
C ILE A 147 -1.56 -4.39 -6.84
N HIS A 148 -2.31 -4.15 -5.77
CA HIS A 148 -1.76 -3.81 -4.46
C HIS A 148 -1.78 -4.98 -3.45
N GLY A 149 -1.96 -6.17 -3.91
CA GLY A 149 -1.91 -7.42 -3.16
C GLY A 149 -2.48 -8.54 -3.98
N ALA A 150 -1.86 -9.69 -3.91
CA ALA A 150 -2.27 -10.84 -4.70
C ALA A 150 -1.90 -12.15 -4.02
N THR A 151 -2.66 -13.21 -4.31
CA THR A 151 -2.35 -14.57 -3.90
C THR A 151 -2.58 -15.54 -5.05
N LEU A 152 -1.70 -16.54 -5.14
CA LEU A 152 -1.83 -17.64 -6.08
C LEU A 152 -2.50 -18.82 -5.37
N LEU A 153 -3.60 -19.28 -5.90
CA LEU A 153 -4.33 -20.44 -5.38
C LEU A 153 -3.86 -21.73 -6.05
N PRO A 154 -4.03 -22.88 -5.39
CA PRO A 154 -3.80 -24.17 -6.04
C PRO A 154 -4.61 -24.29 -7.33
N GLY A 155 -3.98 -24.80 -8.40
CA GLY A 155 -4.63 -24.94 -9.71
C GLY A 155 -4.45 -23.74 -10.66
N GLY A 156 -3.80 -22.67 -10.21
CA GLY A 156 -3.42 -21.55 -11.05
C GLY A 156 -4.40 -20.38 -11.07
N ASP A 157 -5.46 -20.42 -10.28
CA ASP A 157 -6.29 -19.25 -10.06
C ASP A 157 -5.52 -18.22 -9.23
N VAL A 158 -5.78 -16.95 -9.48
CA VAL A 158 -5.21 -15.84 -8.70
C VAL A 158 -6.33 -14.98 -8.13
N VAL A 159 -6.12 -14.49 -6.91
CA VAL A 159 -6.96 -13.43 -6.34
C VAL A 159 -6.09 -12.21 -6.10
N PHE A 160 -6.55 -11.06 -6.54
CA PHE A 160 -5.80 -9.83 -6.41
C PHE A 160 -6.71 -8.62 -6.21
N SER A 161 -6.18 -7.61 -5.54
CA SER A 161 -6.83 -6.33 -5.32
C SER A 161 -6.23 -5.28 -6.25
N PHE A 162 -7.04 -4.62 -7.05
CA PHE A 162 -6.68 -3.33 -7.62
C PHE A 162 -6.82 -2.26 -6.55
N ASP A 163 -5.82 -1.41 -6.44
CA ASP A 163 -5.77 -0.36 -5.42
C ASP A 163 -7.04 0.51 -5.43
N PHE A 164 -7.88 0.33 -4.41
CA PHE A 164 -9.18 0.97 -4.21
C PHE A 164 -10.24 0.78 -5.31
N LEU A 165 -10.04 -0.17 -6.23
CA LEU A 165 -11.01 -0.45 -7.30
C LEU A 165 -11.82 -1.73 -7.06
N GLY A 166 -11.23 -2.74 -6.45
CA GLY A 166 -11.95 -3.99 -6.18
C GLY A 166 -11.07 -5.21 -6.11
N LEU A 167 -11.65 -6.30 -5.62
CA LEU A 167 -11.05 -7.61 -5.54
C LEU A 167 -11.51 -8.49 -6.70
N VAL A 168 -10.58 -9.19 -7.32
CA VAL A 168 -10.84 -10.03 -8.50
C VAL A 168 -10.28 -11.42 -8.28
N ARG A 169 -11.06 -12.46 -8.63
CA ARG A 169 -10.53 -13.80 -8.87
C ARG A 169 -10.51 -14.09 -10.36
N MET A 170 -9.36 -14.50 -10.83
CA MET A 170 -9.11 -14.84 -12.23
C MET A 170 -8.56 -16.26 -12.31
N ASN A 171 -9.03 -17.02 -13.28
CA ASN A 171 -8.53 -18.38 -13.50
C ASN A 171 -7.17 -18.39 -14.19
N ALA A 172 -6.54 -19.57 -14.26
CA ALA A 172 -5.26 -19.78 -14.92
C ALA A 172 -5.21 -19.32 -16.39
N TYR A 173 -6.33 -19.16 -17.06
CA TYR A 173 -6.41 -18.77 -18.47
C TYR A 173 -6.77 -17.29 -18.67
N GLY A 174 -6.79 -16.50 -17.60
CA GLY A 174 -7.09 -15.06 -17.65
C GLY A 174 -8.60 -14.73 -17.68
N GLY A 175 -9.47 -15.74 -17.50
CA GLY A 175 -10.91 -15.50 -17.35
C GLY A 175 -11.28 -15.07 -15.94
N VAL A 176 -12.05 -14.00 -15.81
CA VAL A 176 -12.58 -13.55 -14.52
C VAL A 176 -13.62 -14.55 -14.03
N ILE A 177 -13.43 -15.08 -12.82
CA ILE A 177 -14.38 -16.00 -12.15
C ILE A 177 -15.43 -15.17 -11.40
N TRP A 178 -14.94 -14.17 -10.64
CA TRP A 178 -15.79 -13.18 -9.98
C TRP A 178 -15.02 -11.90 -9.72
N GLU A 179 -15.75 -10.82 -9.57
CA GLU A 179 -15.25 -9.54 -9.06
C GLU A 179 -16.09 -9.08 -7.87
N LEU A 180 -15.44 -8.41 -6.91
CA LEU A 180 -16.08 -7.77 -5.77
C LEU A 180 -15.85 -6.26 -5.88
N PRO A 181 -16.88 -5.47 -6.28
CA PRO A 181 -16.77 -4.05 -6.51
C PRO A 181 -16.80 -3.26 -5.18
N GLN A 182 -15.80 -3.48 -4.34
CA GLN A 182 -15.55 -2.75 -3.10
C GLN A 182 -14.16 -2.14 -3.13
N ARG A 183 -13.92 -1.09 -2.38
CA ARG A 183 -12.63 -0.39 -2.36
C ARG A 183 -11.56 -1.17 -1.60
N THR A 184 -11.30 -2.41 -2.04
CA THR A 184 -10.23 -3.24 -1.49
C THR A 184 -8.85 -2.71 -1.90
N HIS A 185 -7.85 -2.98 -1.08
CA HIS A 185 -6.49 -2.50 -1.29
C HIS A 185 -5.46 -3.34 -0.52
N HIS A 186 -4.18 -3.12 -0.81
CA HIS A 186 -3.01 -3.69 -0.13
C HIS A 186 -2.97 -5.23 -0.15
N THR A 187 -3.32 -5.88 0.93
CA THR A 187 -3.12 -7.31 1.11
C THR A 187 -4.32 -8.15 0.65
N VAL A 188 -4.03 -9.36 0.15
CA VAL A 188 -4.99 -10.46 0.04
C VAL A 188 -4.40 -11.63 0.81
N HIS A 189 -4.86 -11.84 2.04
CA HIS A 189 -4.36 -12.90 2.93
C HIS A 189 -5.30 -14.11 2.88
N PRO A 190 -4.85 -15.25 2.30
CA PRO A 190 -5.61 -16.49 2.33
C PRO A 190 -5.41 -17.20 3.67
N SER A 191 -6.48 -17.51 4.39
CA SER A 191 -6.43 -18.34 5.60
C SER A 191 -6.56 -19.84 5.28
N ALA A 192 -6.14 -20.70 6.21
CA ALA A 192 -6.09 -22.15 6.00
C ALA A 192 -7.48 -22.79 5.74
N ASP A 193 -8.55 -22.16 6.17
CA ASP A 193 -9.94 -22.55 5.90
C ASP A 193 -10.42 -22.15 4.49
N GLY A 194 -9.55 -21.51 3.69
CA GLY A 194 -9.81 -21.09 2.32
C GLY A 194 -10.50 -19.73 2.21
N LEU A 195 -10.74 -19.03 3.32
CA LEU A 195 -11.27 -17.68 3.28
C LEU A 195 -10.18 -16.66 2.93
N LEU A 196 -10.59 -15.50 2.48
CA LEU A 196 -9.70 -14.40 2.12
C LEU A 196 -9.95 -13.23 3.08
N TRP A 197 -8.88 -12.65 3.60
CA TRP A 197 -8.92 -11.46 4.44
C TRP A 197 -8.29 -10.29 3.67
N VAL A 198 -9.05 -9.20 3.54
CA VAL A 198 -8.69 -8.10 2.65
C VAL A 198 -9.03 -6.76 3.30
N PRO A 199 -8.08 -5.80 3.34
CA PRO A 199 -8.42 -4.43 3.69
C PRO A 199 -9.38 -3.81 2.68
N SER A 200 -10.30 -2.98 3.17
CA SER A 200 -11.21 -2.21 2.35
C SER A 200 -11.48 -0.86 2.99
N ARG A 201 -12.17 0.01 2.25
CA ARG A 201 -12.42 1.38 2.68
C ARG A 201 -13.82 1.85 2.28
N LYS A 202 -14.45 2.61 3.19
CA LYS A 202 -15.71 3.35 2.95
C LYS A 202 -15.50 4.84 3.16
N TRP A 203 -16.27 5.65 2.47
CA TRP A 203 -16.37 7.08 2.78
C TRP A 203 -17.51 7.32 3.76
N VAL A 204 -17.23 8.12 4.78
CA VAL A 204 -18.20 8.60 5.74
C VAL A 204 -18.41 10.09 5.49
N ASP A 205 -19.56 10.44 4.92
CA ASP A 205 -19.89 11.83 4.53
C ASP A 205 -20.71 12.57 5.59
N GLN A 206 -21.15 11.85 6.64
CA GLN A 206 -21.97 12.42 7.72
C GLN A 206 -21.35 12.13 9.09
N LYS A 207 -21.63 12.97 10.07
CA LYS A 207 -21.20 12.74 11.45
C LYS A 207 -21.73 11.41 11.98
N ASN A 208 -20.83 10.61 12.50
CA ASN A 208 -21.13 9.35 13.17
C ASN A 208 -20.98 9.54 14.68
N ALA A 209 -22.07 9.37 15.44
CA ALA A 209 -22.06 9.53 16.90
C ALA A 209 -21.12 8.53 17.62
N ARG A 210 -20.76 7.42 16.96
CA ARG A 210 -19.79 6.43 17.49
C ARG A 210 -18.34 6.87 17.33
N HIS A 211 -18.05 7.79 16.41
CA HIS A 211 -16.69 8.24 16.07
C HIS A 211 -16.52 9.71 16.51
N LEU A 212 -16.51 9.93 17.81
CA LEU A 212 -16.38 11.27 18.39
C LEU A 212 -15.05 11.92 18.02
N GLY A 213 -15.08 13.21 17.67
CA GLY A 213 -13.89 13.97 17.30
C GLY A 213 -13.52 13.86 15.82
N LEU A 214 -14.16 13.00 15.02
CA LEU A 214 -13.95 12.94 13.58
C LEU A 214 -14.92 13.86 12.85
N ASN A 215 -14.39 14.62 11.88
CA ASN A 215 -15.18 15.47 10.99
C ASN A 215 -15.26 14.87 9.60
N PRO A 216 -16.46 14.58 9.08
CA PRO A 216 -16.62 14.08 7.72
C PRO A 216 -16.31 15.15 6.67
N PRO A 217 -15.97 14.75 5.42
CA PRO A 217 -15.81 13.38 4.98
C PRO A 217 -14.47 12.75 5.43
N TYR A 218 -14.48 11.46 5.78
CA TYR A 218 -13.27 10.70 6.10
C TYR A 218 -13.34 9.26 5.59
N ALA A 219 -12.17 8.65 5.44
CA ALA A 219 -12.04 7.25 5.09
C ALA A 219 -12.19 6.37 6.35
N GLU A 220 -13.17 5.49 6.37
CA GLU A 220 -13.33 4.43 7.33
C GLU A 220 -12.70 3.16 6.77
N GLU A 221 -11.63 2.71 7.37
CA GLU A 221 -10.94 1.48 7.02
C GLU A 221 -11.68 0.27 7.61
N THR A 222 -11.86 -0.75 6.78
CA THR A 222 -12.53 -2.00 7.17
C THR A 222 -11.71 -3.22 6.80
N VAL A 223 -11.92 -4.32 7.51
CA VAL A 223 -11.39 -5.65 7.16
C VAL A 223 -12.53 -6.50 6.65
N LEU A 224 -12.40 -7.02 5.44
CA LEU A 224 -13.36 -7.95 4.84
C LEU A 224 -12.88 -9.39 5.02
N GLN A 225 -13.80 -10.27 5.42
CA GLN A 225 -13.67 -11.71 5.25
C GLN A 225 -14.50 -12.13 4.05
N VAL A 226 -13.83 -12.68 3.03
CA VAL A 226 -14.44 -13.00 1.74
C VAL A 226 -14.34 -14.51 1.49
N SER A 227 -15.43 -15.11 1.05
CA SER A 227 -15.44 -16.53 0.69
C SER A 227 -14.76 -16.78 -0.66
N THR A 228 -14.47 -18.04 -0.96
CA THR A 228 -13.86 -18.45 -2.23
C THR A 228 -14.72 -18.15 -3.46
N ASP A 229 -16.02 -17.94 -3.29
CA ASP A 229 -16.98 -17.54 -4.34
C ASP A 229 -17.24 -16.03 -4.38
N GLY A 230 -16.41 -15.21 -3.68
CA GLY A 230 -16.42 -13.76 -3.77
C GLY A 230 -17.47 -13.05 -2.91
N LYS A 231 -18.10 -13.76 -1.94
CA LYS A 231 -19.09 -13.15 -1.05
C LYS A 231 -18.42 -12.61 0.22
N VAL A 232 -18.77 -11.41 0.60
CA VAL A 232 -18.39 -10.84 1.90
C VAL A 232 -19.20 -11.55 2.99
N LEU A 233 -18.50 -12.27 3.87
CA LEU A 233 -19.08 -12.99 5.00
C LEU A 233 -19.10 -12.12 6.25
N ARG A 234 -18.08 -11.27 6.42
CA ARG A 234 -17.93 -10.38 7.55
C ARG A 234 -17.22 -9.10 7.12
N GLU A 235 -17.59 -7.98 7.71
CA GLU A 235 -16.92 -6.70 7.57
C GLU A 235 -16.73 -6.08 8.95
N ILE A 236 -15.48 -5.77 9.30
CA ILE A 236 -15.08 -5.24 10.59
C ILE A 236 -14.61 -3.80 10.40
N SER A 237 -15.28 -2.83 11.02
CA SER A 237 -14.81 -1.45 11.05
C SER A 237 -13.65 -1.31 12.03
N VAL A 238 -12.49 -0.90 11.52
CA VAL A 238 -11.30 -0.66 12.36
C VAL A 238 -11.54 0.51 13.31
N LEU A 239 -12.32 1.51 12.90
CA LEU A 239 -12.73 2.61 13.79
C LEU A 239 -13.62 2.13 14.94
N ASP A 240 -14.63 1.32 14.65
CA ASP A 240 -15.51 0.77 15.71
C ASP A 240 -14.70 -0.08 16.71
N VAL A 241 -13.72 -0.85 16.23
CA VAL A 241 -12.78 -1.62 17.07
C VAL A 241 -11.98 -0.68 17.98
N ILE A 242 -11.42 0.39 17.44
CA ILE A 242 -10.61 1.37 18.17
C ILE A 242 -11.44 2.06 19.26
N TYR A 243 -12.60 2.64 18.90
CA TYR A 243 -13.47 3.34 19.85
C TYR A 243 -14.03 2.39 20.90
N SER A 244 -14.52 1.22 20.49
CA SER A 244 -15.11 0.26 21.44
C SER A 244 -14.08 -0.40 22.36
N SER A 245 -12.80 -0.26 22.09
CA SER A 245 -11.69 -0.75 22.94
C SER A 245 -11.07 0.37 23.79
N GLY A 246 -11.49 1.64 23.65
CA GLY A 246 -10.92 2.78 24.39
C GLY A 246 -9.53 3.19 23.90
N TYR A 247 -9.27 3.00 22.60
CA TYR A 247 -7.98 3.31 21.97
C TYR A 247 -8.04 4.57 21.08
N GLU A 248 -9.14 5.33 21.11
CA GLU A 248 -9.34 6.50 20.23
C GLU A 248 -8.21 7.51 20.27
N GLY A 249 -7.47 7.60 21.37
CA GLY A 249 -6.32 8.49 21.51
C GLY A 249 -5.23 8.29 20.46
N ILE A 250 -5.07 7.08 19.89
CA ILE A 250 -4.09 6.82 18.85
C ILE A 250 -4.38 7.54 17.53
N LEU A 251 -5.66 7.83 17.25
CA LEU A 251 -6.09 8.53 16.04
C LEU A 251 -5.60 9.97 16.00
N PHE A 252 -5.44 10.59 17.18
CA PHE A 252 -5.02 11.98 17.34
C PHE A 252 -3.50 12.13 17.53
N ALA A 253 -2.78 11.02 17.63
CA ALA A 253 -1.31 11.03 17.71
C ALA A 253 -0.63 11.21 16.34
N SER A 254 -1.39 11.16 15.25
CA SER A 254 -0.90 11.32 13.89
C SER A 254 -0.77 12.80 13.54
N LYS A 255 0.22 13.13 12.69
CA LYS A 255 0.31 14.44 12.03
C LYS A 255 -0.93 14.75 11.14
N TYR A 256 -1.71 13.73 10.82
CA TYR A 256 -2.99 13.84 10.11
C TYR A 256 -4.12 13.97 11.13
N GLU A 257 -4.20 15.11 11.78
CA GLU A 257 -5.24 15.36 12.77
C GLU A 257 -6.64 15.21 12.15
N PRO A 258 -7.42 14.17 12.53
CA PRO A 258 -8.68 13.84 11.84
C PRO A 258 -9.73 14.95 11.96
N ALA A 259 -9.65 15.76 13.04
CA ALA A 259 -10.57 16.85 13.28
C ALA A 259 -10.38 18.05 12.33
N MET A 260 -9.21 18.18 11.71
CA MET A 260 -8.85 19.30 10.84
C MET A 260 -8.91 19.00 9.35
N ARG A 261 -9.14 17.74 8.96
CA ARG A 261 -9.10 17.37 7.54
C ARG A 261 -10.45 17.05 6.99
N THR A 262 -10.75 17.66 5.88
CA THR A 262 -11.90 17.40 5.02
C THR A 262 -11.39 17.01 3.63
N GLY A 263 -12.10 16.12 2.93
CA GLY A 263 -11.78 15.75 1.56
C GLY A 263 -10.90 14.51 1.39
N SER A 264 -10.23 14.39 0.26
CA SER A 264 -9.43 13.22 -0.14
C SER A 264 -8.26 12.88 0.79
N ASP A 265 -7.85 13.84 1.60
CA ASP A 265 -6.74 13.70 2.54
C ASP A 265 -7.13 13.10 3.90
N ALA A 266 -8.38 12.73 4.07
CA ALA A 266 -8.91 12.16 5.31
C ALA A 266 -8.54 10.68 5.54
N ASP A 267 -7.45 10.21 4.92
CA ASP A 267 -6.83 8.92 5.13
C ASP A 267 -5.83 8.98 6.31
N PHE A 268 -6.36 9.08 7.51
CA PHE A 268 -5.54 9.30 8.71
C PHE A 268 -4.97 8.01 9.31
N MET A 269 -5.58 6.85 9.10
CA MET A 269 -5.08 5.55 9.58
C MET A 269 -4.25 4.81 8.54
N HIS A 270 -4.79 4.66 7.34
CA HIS A 270 -4.23 3.91 6.23
C HIS A 270 -3.93 2.45 6.61
N LEU A 271 -4.99 1.67 6.71
CA LEU A 271 -4.90 0.22 6.87
C LEU A 271 -4.17 -0.37 5.66
N ASN A 272 -3.02 -0.98 5.86
CA ASN A 272 -2.19 -1.46 4.76
C ASN A 272 -1.79 -2.92 4.85
N ASP A 273 -2.29 -3.62 5.87
CA ASP A 273 -2.14 -5.06 5.96
C ASP A 273 -3.17 -5.67 6.91
N VAL A 274 -3.55 -6.92 6.62
CA VAL A 274 -4.34 -7.79 7.49
C VAL A 274 -3.81 -9.21 7.42
N GLU A 275 -3.61 -9.82 8.57
CA GLU A 275 -3.25 -11.24 8.71
C GLU A 275 -4.08 -11.89 9.83
N VAL A 276 -4.36 -13.16 9.71
CA VAL A 276 -5.11 -13.93 10.72
C VAL A 276 -4.20 -15.00 11.32
N LEU A 277 -4.20 -15.09 12.64
CA LEU A 277 -3.41 -16.12 13.33
C LEU A 277 -3.97 -17.51 13.04
N GLU A 278 -3.20 -18.29 12.33
CA GLU A 278 -3.54 -19.65 11.95
C GLU A 278 -3.52 -20.62 13.14
N VAL A 279 -4.41 -21.61 13.13
CA VAL A 279 -4.46 -22.68 14.14
C VAL A 279 -3.10 -23.34 14.32
N SER A 280 -2.36 -23.55 13.23
CA SER A 280 -1.04 -24.19 13.23
C SER A 280 0.05 -23.38 13.95
N MET A 281 -0.15 -22.07 14.13
CA MET A 281 0.79 -21.17 14.79
C MET A 281 0.34 -20.74 16.19
N ALA A 282 -0.95 -20.86 16.51
CA ALA A 282 -1.54 -20.31 17.73
C ALA A 282 -0.85 -20.81 19.03
N ALA A 283 -0.37 -22.04 19.06
CA ALA A 283 0.35 -22.58 20.24
C ALA A 283 1.65 -21.83 20.58
N ALA A 284 2.25 -21.12 19.61
CA ALA A 284 3.45 -20.31 19.82
C ALA A 284 3.13 -18.91 20.40
N PHE A 285 1.85 -18.52 20.47
CA PHE A 285 1.40 -17.20 20.90
C PHE A 285 0.50 -17.30 22.15
N PRO A 286 1.05 -17.38 23.38
CA PRO A 286 0.24 -17.53 24.60
C PRO A 286 -0.76 -16.40 24.86
N MET A 287 -0.57 -15.24 24.20
CA MET A 287 -1.42 -14.06 24.35
C MET A 287 -2.56 -14.01 23.34
N PHE A 288 -2.50 -14.83 22.29
CA PHE A 288 -3.42 -14.78 21.15
C PHE A 288 -4.06 -16.13 20.92
N GLU A 289 -5.19 -16.12 20.24
CA GLU A 289 -5.92 -17.33 19.85
C GLU A 289 -5.98 -17.44 18.31
N ALA A 290 -6.14 -18.67 17.83
CA ALA A 290 -6.42 -18.87 16.40
C ALA A 290 -7.67 -18.07 15.98
N GLY A 291 -7.55 -17.36 14.86
CA GLY A 291 -8.59 -16.46 14.38
C GLY A 291 -8.45 -15.01 14.89
N ASP A 292 -7.48 -14.69 15.74
CA ASP A 292 -7.14 -13.30 16.05
C ASP A 292 -6.58 -12.59 14.81
N ILE A 293 -6.95 -11.34 14.65
CA ILE A 293 -6.71 -10.56 13.42
C ILE A 293 -5.65 -9.50 13.70
N MET A 294 -4.53 -9.58 13.03
CA MET A 294 -3.50 -8.54 13.05
C MET A 294 -3.74 -7.53 11.93
N VAL A 295 -3.61 -6.24 12.24
CA VAL A 295 -3.75 -5.14 11.27
C VAL A 295 -2.62 -4.14 11.42
N SER A 296 -2.19 -3.57 10.29
CA SER A 296 -1.19 -2.50 10.23
C SER A 296 -1.83 -1.18 9.85
N LEU A 297 -1.68 -0.16 10.71
CA LEU A 297 -2.17 1.20 10.50
C LEU A 297 -0.98 2.13 10.23
N ARG A 298 -0.63 2.30 8.95
CA ARG A 298 0.60 2.95 8.50
C ARG A 298 0.71 4.40 8.98
N ASN A 299 -0.36 5.17 8.85
CA ASN A 299 -0.31 6.62 9.08
C ASN A 299 -0.20 6.99 10.55
N ILE A 300 -0.50 6.07 11.44
CA ILE A 300 -0.35 6.22 12.90
C ILE A 300 0.72 5.29 13.48
N ASN A 301 1.57 4.68 12.62
CA ASN A 301 2.71 3.85 13.03
C ASN A 301 2.33 2.77 14.06
N THR A 302 1.23 2.06 13.82
CA THR A 302 0.63 1.14 14.79
C THR A 302 0.34 -0.21 14.16
N VAL A 303 0.65 -1.28 14.90
CA VAL A 303 0.16 -2.64 14.64
C VAL A 303 -0.76 -3.02 15.78
N LEU A 304 -1.94 -3.57 15.47
CA LEU A 304 -2.92 -4.05 16.43
C LEU A 304 -3.16 -5.55 16.23
N VAL A 305 -3.47 -6.25 17.31
CA VAL A 305 -4.09 -7.58 17.26
C VAL A 305 -5.48 -7.47 17.88
N ILE A 306 -6.46 -7.84 17.09
CA ILE A 306 -7.91 -7.76 17.39
C ILE A 306 -8.39 -9.17 17.71
N ASP A 307 -9.14 -9.33 18.78
CA ASP A 307 -9.83 -10.59 19.10
C ASP A 307 -10.83 -10.94 18.00
N GLY A 308 -10.63 -12.09 17.36
CA GLY A 308 -11.46 -12.51 16.24
C GLY A 308 -12.94 -12.75 16.57
N LYS A 309 -13.29 -12.93 17.84
CA LYS A 309 -14.67 -13.20 18.32
C LYS A 309 -15.37 -11.94 18.85
N THR A 310 -14.65 -11.12 19.63
CA THR A 310 -15.23 -9.98 20.33
C THR A 310 -14.98 -8.64 19.63
N GLU A 311 -14.13 -8.61 18.63
CA GLU A 311 -13.70 -7.40 17.91
C GLU A 311 -13.10 -6.33 18.84
N LYS A 312 -12.38 -6.78 19.88
CA LYS A 312 -11.66 -5.89 20.79
C LYS A 312 -10.17 -5.99 20.58
N ILE A 313 -9.45 -4.90 20.84
CA ILE A 313 -7.99 -4.89 20.78
C ILE A 313 -7.43 -5.72 21.93
N LYS A 314 -6.71 -6.80 21.62
CA LYS A 314 -5.95 -7.61 22.59
C LYS A 314 -4.55 -7.08 22.82
N TRP A 315 -3.95 -6.53 21.76
CA TRP A 315 -2.56 -6.09 21.78
C TRP A 315 -2.34 -4.94 20.82
N SER A 316 -1.38 -4.10 21.14
CA SER A 316 -0.97 -2.99 20.28
C SER A 316 0.49 -2.66 20.44
N LEU A 317 1.14 -2.22 19.36
CA LEU A 317 2.45 -1.59 19.39
C LEU A 317 2.44 -0.36 18.49
N THR A 318 2.75 0.80 19.08
CA THR A 318 2.77 2.10 18.40
C THR A 318 4.16 2.71 18.51
N ASN A 319 4.60 3.44 17.49
CA ASN A 319 5.89 4.19 17.48
C ASN A 319 7.18 3.35 17.50
N ALA A 320 7.10 2.03 17.31
CA ALA A 320 8.28 1.17 17.22
C ALA A 320 8.90 1.15 15.80
N PHE A 321 8.15 1.64 14.83
CA PHE A 321 8.46 1.68 13.39
C PHE A 321 7.87 2.94 12.76
N VAL A 322 8.25 3.22 11.52
CA VAL A 322 7.77 4.41 10.78
C VAL A 322 7.23 4.00 9.43
N ARG A 323 5.92 4.19 9.24
CA ARG A 323 5.22 3.92 7.98
C ARG A 323 5.32 2.45 7.55
N GLN A 324 5.24 1.56 8.51
CA GLN A 324 5.40 0.12 8.35
C GLN A 324 4.38 -0.50 7.38
N HIS A 325 4.76 -1.68 6.87
CA HIS A 325 3.92 -2.58 6.08
C HIS A 325 4.11 -4.01 6.59
N ASP A 326 3.23 -4.90 6.15
CA ASP A 326 3.40 -6.35 6.15
C ASP A 326 3.82 -6.92 7.52
N PRO A 327 3.05 -6.74 8.59
CA PRO A 327 3.29 -7.47 9.82
C PRO A 327 2.85 -8.93 9.67
N ASP A 328 3.75 -9.89 9.99
CA ASP A 328 3.49 -11.32 9.92
C ASP A 328 3.60 -11.98 11.29
N PHE A 329 2.70 -12.93 11.60
CA PHE A 329 2.91 -13.90 12.67
C PHE A 329 3.95 -14.94 12.24
N THR A 330 4.90 -15.24 13.11
CA THR A 330 5.93 -16.24 12.82
C THR A 330 5.71 -17.53 13.61
N LYS A 331 6.18 -18.66 13.08
CA LYS A 331 6.01 -19.98 13.71
C LYS A 331 6.68 -20.10 15.09
N ASP A 332 7.65 -19.24 15.39
CA ASP A 332 8.38 -19.19 16.66
C ASP A 332 7.79 -18.20 17.68
N GLY A 333 6.57 -17.67 17.41
CA GLY A 333 5.81 -16.87 18.37
C GLY A 333 6.20 -15.38 18.42
N PHE A 334 6.81 -14.88 17.36
CA PHE A 334 7.13 -13.47 17.20
C PHE A 334 6.24 -12.83 16.11
N ILE A 335 6.24 -11.50 16.09
CA ILE A 335 5.70 -10.73 14.96
C ILE A 335 6.87 -10.13 14.21
N THR A 336 6.89 -10.23 12.88
CA THR A 336 7.84 -9.50 12.05
C THR A 336 7.16 -8.38 11.29
N VAL A 337 7.89 -7.32 10.96
CA VAL A 337 7.32 -6.12 10.32
C VAL A 337 8.33 -5.54 9.33
N PHE A 338 7.86 -5.16 8.17
CA PHE A 338 8.61 -4.34 7.22
C PHE A 338 8.51 -2.86 7.66
N ASP A 339 9.54 -2.37 8.34
CA ASP A 339 9.64 -0.98 8.80
C ASP A 339 10.27 -0.13 7.70
N ASN A 340 9.44 0.60 6.95
CA ASN A 340 9.88 1.41 5.80
C ASN A 340 10.81 2.54 6.22
N ARG A 341 10.61 3.10 7.41
CA ARG A 341 11.38 4.23 7.94
C ARG A 341 11.38 5.43 7.01
N ARG A 342 10.26 5.61 6.35
CA ARG A 342 10.03 6.79 5.53
C ARG A 342 10.10 8.03 6.41
N GLU A 343 11.19 8.76 6.25
CA GLU A 343 11.31 10.08 6.84
C GLU A 343 10.64 11.10 5.94
N GLY A 344 9.77 11.85 6.55
CA GLY A 344 9.01 12.91 5.97
C GLY A 344 9.40 13.28 4.55
N TRP A 345 8.55 12.99 3.59
CA TRP A 345 8.51 13.60 2.28
C TRP A 345 9.70 13.32 1.34
N ASP A 346 9.52 12.45 0.44
CA ASP A 346 10.08 12.27 -0.93
C ASP A 346 11.49 12.82 -1.28
N THR A 347 12.14 13.57 -0.38
CA THR A 347 13.37 14.31 -0.68
C THR A 347 14.58 13.85 0.11
N VAL A 348 14.41 13.03 1.15
CA VAL A 348 15.53 12.65 2.01
C VAL A 348 16.06 11.29 1.60
N GLU A 349 17.27 11.25 1.11
CA GLU A 349 18.04 10.02 1.02
C GLU A 349 18.08 9.36 2.41
N PRO A 350 17.85 8.04 2.53
CA PRO A 350 17.72 7.33 3.82
C PRO A 350 19.06 7.20 4.58
N LYS A 351 19.89 8.24 4.54
CA LYS A 351 21.24 8.23 5.13
C LYS A 351 21.21 8.25 6.65
N GLU A 352 20.29 9.02 7.21
CA GLU A 352 20.27 9.27 8.67
C GLU A 352 19.67 8.10 9.44
N PHE A 353 18.62 7.42 8.90
CA PHE A 353 18.01 6.26 9.56
C PHE A 353 18.47 4.91 9.01
N GLY A 354 19.34 4.89 8.00
CA GLY A 354 19.91 3.66 7.46
C GLY A 354 18.96 2.85 6.56
N GLY A 355 17.90 3.49 6.02
CA GLY A 355 16.93 2.86 5.13
C GLY A 355 15.87 2.02 5.83
N SER A 356 15.15 1.21 5.05
CA SER A 356 14.16 0.26 5.57
C SER A 356 14.81 -0.88 6.34
N ARG A 357 14.00 -1.56 7.16
CA ARG A 357 14.47 -2.73 7.90
C ARG A 357 13.34 -3.73 8.12
N ILE A 358 13.70 -5.00 8.29
CA ILE A 358 12.79 -6.00 8.86
C ILE A 358 13.08 -6.08 10.34
N VAL A 359 12.06 -5.96 11.17
CA VAL A 359 12.16 -6.09 12.62
C VAL A 359 11.37 -7.28 13.11
N LYS A 360 11.84 -7.88 14.21
CA LYS A 360 11.16 -8.92 14.98
C LYS A 360 10.73 -8.36 16.31
N ILE A 361 9.51 -8.61 16.70
CA ILE A 361 8.86 -8.13 17.92
C ILE A 361 8.47 -9.32 18.76
N ASP A 362 8.86 -9.31 20.02
CA ASP A 362 8.32 -10.19 21.04
C ASP A 362 6.98 -9.63 21.54
N PRO A 363 5.84 -10.29 21.30
CA PRO A 363 4.54 -9.74 21.71
C PRO A 363 4.39 -9.56 23.21
N ALA A 364 5.03 -10.40 24.03
CA ALA A 364 4.91 -10.37 25.49
C ALA A 364 5.68 -9.18 26.09
N THR A 365 6.89 -8.93 25.61
CA THR A 365 7.77 -7.87 26.15
C THR A 365 7.73 -6.58 25.35
N LYS A 366 7.19 -6.64 24.12
CA LYS A 366 7.23 -5.57 23.10
C LYS A 366 8.67 -5.19 22.70
N ALA A 367 9.65 -6.05 22.98
CA ALA A 367 11.02 -5.84 22.56
C ALA A 367 11.14 -5.96 21.03
N VAL A 368 11.84 -4.99 20.42
CA VAL A 368 12.04 -4.92 18.97
C VAL A 368 13.48 -5.18 18.61
N THR A 369 13.72 -6.16 17.75
CA THR A 369 15.05 -6.54 17.28
C THR A 369 15.11 -6.43 15.76
N LYS A 370 16.17 -5.83 15.22
CA LYS A 370 16.40 -5.77 13.78
C LYS A 370 16.88 -7.12 13.24
N LEU A 371 16.19 -7.66 12.23
CA LEU A 371 16.58 -8.86 11.51
C LEU A 371 17.40 -8.55 10.26
N TYR A 372 16.98 -7.53 9.49
CA TYR A 372 17.65 -7.15 8.24
C TYR A 372 17.56 -5.62 8.04
N PRO A 373 18.54 -4.95 7.44
CA PRO A 373 19.86 -5.47 7.03
C PRO A 373 20.72 -5.82 8.26
N THR A 374 21.58 -6.83 8.09
CA THR A 374 22.49 -7.28 9.16
C THR A 374 23.77 -6.44 9.22
N LYS A 375 24.14 -5.81 8.09
CA LYS A 375 25.33 -4.98 7.92
C LYS A 375 24.97 -3.61 7.38
N SER A 376 25.75 -2.61 7.73
CA SER A 376 25.51 -1.20 7.35
C SER A 376 25.66 -0.92 5.85
N GLU A 377 26.48 -1.67 5.16
CA GLU A 377 26.70 -1.55 3.71
C GLU A 377 25.56 -2.14 2.85
N GLN A 378 24.68 -2.93 3.45
CA GLN A 378 23.53 -3.51 2.76
C GLN A 378 22.46 -2.43 2.53
N LYS A 379 22.34 -1.97 1.30
CA LYS A 379 21.33 -0.97 0.92
C LYS A 379 19.98 -1.66 0.75
N PHE A 380 19.03 -1.31 1.60
CA PHE A 380 17.66 -1.81 1.58
C PHE A 380 16.71 -0.67 1.88
N PHE A 381 15.88 -0.31 0.90
CA PHE A 381 14.94 0.81 1.07
C PHE A 381 13.75 0.71 0.12
N SER A 382 12.56 0.74 0.68
CA SER A 382 11.30 1.02 0.00
C SER A 382 10.58 2.11 0.77
N ASN A 383 10.35 3.25 0.15
CA ASN A 383 9.70 4.40 0.77
C ASN A 383 8.22 4.12 1.08
N ILE A 384 7.59 3.35 0.21
CA ILE A 384 6.20 2.88 0.30
C ILE A 384 6.16 1.39 -0.04
N LEU A 385 5.06 0.72 0.28
CA LEU A 385 4.88 -0.70 -0.01
C LEU A 385 5.96 -1.55 0.70
N GLY A 386 6.23 -2.71 0.18
CA GLY A 386 7.20 -3.65 0.73
C GLY A 386 6.52 -4.82 1.42
N LYS A 387 7.00 -6.01 1.06
CA LYS A 387 6.55 -7.26 1.66
C LYS A 387 7.73 -8.14 2.00
N HIS A 388 7.53 -9.03 2.97
CA HIS A 388 8.51 -10.05 3.32
C HIS A 388 7.83 -11.40 3.51
N GLN A 389 8.60 -12.46 3.37
CA GLN A 389 8.12 -13.82 3.58
C GLN A 389 9.20 -14.64 4.27
N HIS A 390 8.89 -15.29 5.37
CA HIS A 390 9.74 -16.28 5.99
C HIS A 390 9.69 -17.58 5.20
N LEU A 391 10.84 -18.06 4.74
CA LEU A 391 10.97 -19.25 3.92
C LEU A 391 11.28 -20.48 4.76
N ALA A 392 10.94 -21.67 4.24
CA ALA A 392 11.10 -22.94 4.96
C ALA A 392 12.58 -23.29 5.26
N ASN A 393 13.51 -22.81 4.44
CA ASN A 393 14.96 -22.97 4.66
C ASN A 393 15.56 -21.99 5.68
N GLY A 394 14.73 -21.12 6.29
CA GLY A 394 15.15 -20.10 7.25
C GLY A 394 15.53 -18.76 6.63
N ASN A 395 15.56 -18.64 5.31
CA ASN A 395 15.78 -17.37 4.60
C ASN A 395 14.53 -16.46 4.67
N MET A 396 14.69 -15.21 4.26
CA MET A 396 13.58 -14.27 4.01
C MET A 396 13.59 -13.84 2.54
N LEU A 397 12.41 -13.83 1.92
CA LEU A 397 12.20 -13.19 0.63
C LEU A 397 11.65 -11.78 0.88
N LEU A 398 12.26 -10.76 0.32
CA LEU A 398 11.96 -9.36 0.56
C LEU A 398 11.59 -8.68 -0.76
N SER A 399 10.58 -7.81 -0.75
CA SER A 399 10.17 -6.98 -1.90
C SER A 399 10.52 -5.52 -1.62
N GLU A 400 11.52 -4.96 -2.29
CA GLU A 400 11.72 -3.51 -2.40
C GLU A 400 10.81 -2.97 -3.51
N ALA A 401 9.53 -2.90 -3.22
CA ALA A 401 8.47 -2.75 -4.19
C ALA A 401 8.64 -1.54 -5.10
N GLU A 402 8.94 -0.38 -4.52
CA GLU A 402 9.07 0.88 -5.25
C GLU A 402 10.23 0.87 -6.26
N PHE A 403 11.31 0.14 -5.96
CA PHE A 403 12.47 0.07 -6.84
C PHE A 403 12.53 -1.19 -7.70
N GLY A 404 11.44 -1.93 -7.75
CA GLY A 404 11.28 -3.08 -8.63
C GLY A 404 12.24 -4.23 -8.32
N ARG A 405 12.67 -4.39 -7.06
CA ARG A 405 13.60 -5.45 -6.65
C ARG A 405 12.96 -6.42 -5.67
N ALA A 406 13.19 -7.73 -5.89
CA ALA A 406 13.01 -8.76 -4.88
C ALA A 406 14.34 -9.43 -4.56
N LEU A 407 14.54 -9.82 -3.31
CA LEU A 407 15.77 -10.49 -2.87
C LEU A 407 15.47 -11.54 -1.80
N GLU A 408 16.13 -12.70 -1.91
CA GLU A 408 16.15 -13.71 -0.86
C GLU A 408 17.46 -13.58 -0.07
N VAL A 409 17.34 -13.44 1.23
CA VAL A 409 18.48 -13.26 2.13
C VAL A 409 18.52 -14.35 3.20
N THR A 410 19.73 -14.82 3.51
CA THR A 410 19.95 -15.75 4.61
C THR A 410 19.80 -15.05 5.98
N PRO A 411 19.70 -15.78 7.09
CA PRO A 411 19.73 -15.20 8.44
C PRO A 411 20.98 -14.36 8.73
N SER A 412 22.11 -14.63 8.05
CA SER A 412 23.34 -13.84 8.15
C SER A 412 23.31 -12.58 7.28
N GLY A 413 22.24 -12.39 6.48
CA GLY A 413 22.05 -11.26 5.58
C GLY A 413 22.71 -11.42 4.20
N GLU A 414 23.26 -12.59 3.86
CA GLU A 414 23.78 -12.84 2.52
C GLU A 414 22.63 -12.88 1.51
N THR A 415 22.72 -12.13 0.40
CA THR A 415 21.77 -12.21 -0.70
C THR A 415 22.09 -13.43 -1.55
N VAL A 416 21.18 -14.40 -1.59
CA VAL A 416 21.36 -15.68 -2.33
C VAL A 416 20.54 -15.75 -3.60
N TRP A 417 19.51 -14.91 -3.73
CA TRP A 417 18.74 -14.75 -4.95
C TRP A 417 18.28 -13.30 -5.06
N SER A 418 18.25 -12.76 -6.27
CA SER A 418 17.66 -11.45 -6.50
C SER A 418 17.06 -11.33 -7.90
N TYR A 419 15.98 -10.54 -8.00
CA TYR A 419 15.25 -10.22 -9.22
C TYR A 419 15.09 -8.71 -9.36
N ILE A 420 15.23 -8.20 -10.59
CA ILE A 420 15.05 -6.78 -10.90
C ILE A 420 14.03 -6.62 -12.02
N ASN A 421 12.99 -5.83 -11.78
CA ASN A 421 11.97 -5.46 -12.76
C ASN A 421 12.39 -4.20 -13.53
N ARG A 422 13.39 -4.33 -14.39
CA ARG A 422 13.86 -3.25 -15.23
C ARG A 422 12.91 -3.02 -16.41
N CYS A 423 12.52 -1.79 -16.67
CA CYS A 423 11.69 -1.43 -17.82
C CYS A 423 12.44 -0.74 -18.96
N ASP A 424 13.53 -0.02 -18.65
CA ASP A 424 14.45 0.56 -19.65
C ASP A 424 15.86 0.74 -19.07
N GLU A 425 16.74 1.45 -19.78
CA GLU A 425 18.13 1.64 -19.35
C GLU A 425 18.27 2.45 -18.06
N THR A 426 17.30 3.31 -17.75
CA THR A 426 17.37 4.29 -16.66
C THR A 426 16.38 4.01 -15.55
N ARG A 427 15.36 3.16 -15.79
CA ARG A 427 14.23 2.99 -14.86
C ARG A 427 13.89 1.53 -14.57
N THR A 428 13.34 1.33 -13.40
CA THR A 428 12.62 0.13 -12.94
C THR A 428 11.14 0.44 -12.79
N ALA A 429 10.30 -0.59 -12.97
CA ALA A 429 8.88 -0.53 -12.68
C ALA A 429 8.59 -1.20 -11.34
N PHE A 430 7.52 -0.79 -10.67
CA PHE A 430 7.08 -1.36 -9.40
C PHE A 430 6.98 -2.87 -9.47
N LEU A 431 7.45 -3.51 -8.39
CA LEU A 431 7.29 -4.93 -8.10
C LEU A 431 6.61 -5.00 -6.73
N GLU A 432 5.28 -4.96 -6.73
CA GLU A 432 4.46 -4.83 -5.52
C GLU A 432 4.74 -5.95 -4.52
N GLN A 433 4.88 -7.18 -5.05
CA GLN A 433 5.01 -8.38 -4.25
C GLN A 433 5.85 -9.43 -4.96
N ALA A 434 6.67 -10.13 -4.19
CA ALA A 434 7.30 -11.40 -4.57
C ALA A 434 6.96 -12.44 -3.49
N THR A 435 6.43 -13.60 -3.90
CA THR A 435 6.09 -14.69 -2.98
C THR A 435 6.62 -16.00 -3.52
N ARG A 436 7.32 -16.76 -2.69
CA ARG A 436 7.86 -18.08 -3.03
C ARG A 436 6.82 -19.16 -2.74
N TYR A 437 6.45 -19.91 -3.76
CA TYR A 437 5.56 -21.06 -3.66
C TYR A 437 6.30 -22.37 -3.96
N PRO A 438 5.83 -23.51 -3.44
CA PRO A 438 6.29 -24.83 -3.87
C PRO A 438 6.18 -25.01 -5.37
N ALA A 439 7.08 -25.82 -5.97
CA ALA A 439 7.07 -26.04 -7.41
C ALA A 439 5.76 -26.65 -7.96
N SER A 440 4.99 -27.34 -7.11
CA SER A 440 3.66 -27.88 -7.45
C SER A 440 2.65 -26.81 -7.87
N PHE A 441 2.82 -25.56 -7.43
CA PHE A 441 1.97 -24.45 -7.86
C PHE A 441 2.14 -24.07 -9.33
N ALA A 442 3.16 -24.58 -10.02
CA ALA A 442 3.34 -24.40 -11.46
C ALA A 442 2.85 -25.56 -12.31
N GLU A 443 2.25 -26.60 -11.73
CA GLU A 443 1.86 -27.80 -12.50
C GLU A 443 0.75 -27.51 -13.54
N PHE A 444 -0.15 -26.58 -13.23
CA PHE A 444 -1.20 -26.14 -14.16
C PHE A 444 -0.60 -25.54 -15.46
N SER A 445 0.55 -24.87 -15.38
CA SER A 445 1.18 -24.26 -16.56
C SER A 445 1.69 -25.29 -17.58
N LYS A 446 1.95 -26.53 -17.14
CA LYS A 446 2.37 -27.64 -18.00
C LYS A 446 1.22 -28.23 -18.81
N SER A 447 -0.01 -28.12 -18.32
CA SER A 447 -1.21 -28.62 -19.00
C SER A 447 -1.82 -27.61 -19.98
N ALA A 448 -1.46 -26.34 -19.90
CA ALA A 448 -1.95 -25.27 -20.78
C ALA A 448 -1.36 -25.32 -22.20
N CYS A 449 -0.38 -26.18 -22.46
CA CYS A 449 0.25 -26.38 -23.78
C CYS A 449 -0.30 -27.60 -24.55
N ARG A 450 -1.50 -28.11 -24.22
CA ARG A 450 -2.15 -29.17 -24.97
C ARG A 450 -3.39 -28.71 -25.69
#